data_6b481ed86972b032153c42ce49ff0499
#
_entry.id   6b481ed86972b032153c42ce49ff0499
#
_cell.length_a   1.000
_cell.length_b   1.000
_cell.length_c   1.000
_cell.angle_alpha   90.00
_cell.angle_beta   90.00
_cell.angle_gamma   90.00
#
_symmetry.space_group_name_H-M   'P 1'
#
loop_
_entity.id
_entity.type
_entity.pdbx_description
1 polymer ?
#
loop_
_entity_poly.entity_id
_entity_poly.type
_entity_poly.pdbx_seq_one_letter_code
_entity_poly.pdbx_strand_id
1 'polypeptide(L)'
;MFFASNEEEKFDILGQYFINELETDPSKDEYGDSISVLGVGSYLDHSRNQLNSNVFTVYHNGEKEFRKRYLDSSQNKILSNSLLWGVQFQQDVFTDNINEWKNIDSAGYTINSSNSDELNLFYSLKSQLSLKNTKYSSFIHMNSMLSNNRRNKIVSVNRKRKVNDTLKIIETFTDTISSSISRLVFDYGLRTGYTTINQELYFTPRVSLSYYPRVYMVQDGKVTRRNVKLRLASGLYYQPPFYREFRTFEGQLNTNVLAQKSFHIVGGTDIFFNMWKRDSPFKFSAELFYKRMWDLNVFEVQNVRTRYYANNDSRAFAYGLDLNIYGQFIKGIESFFKIGLLNTKEDLLNDSYINYYNSNGEIVTPYIEDQVVVDSATIYPGYIPRPTDQLLNFGALIQDRMPGYESYTVQLGFQFGTPLPFGPPDQEHYKDTLRNAQPYFRVDLGMSYDLLYKNKGKSNFLHDNFTDAKISLEVFNLLGINNVLSKQWIQDVNGTFYSIPNFLTQRRFNLKFILRF
;
A
#
# COMPACT_ATOMS: atom_id res chain seq x y z
N MET A 1 -22.21 -17.70 3.78
CA MET A 1 -22.13 -16.48 2.93
C MET A 1 -21.86 -16.91 1.52
N PHE A 2 -22.57 -16.37 0.56
CA PHE A 2 -22.33 -16.60 -0.87
C PHE A 2 -22.01 -15.24 -1.51
N PHE A 3 -20.98 -15.19 -2.33
CA PHE A 3 -20.57 -14.01 -3.09
C PHE A 3 -20.36 -14.41 -4.54
N ALA A 4 -20.90 -13.63 -5.46
CA ALA A 4 -20.69 -13.77 -6.90
C ALA A 4 -20.20 -12.43 -7.45
N SER A 5 -19.19 -12.46 -8.29
CA SER A 5 -18.62 -11.28 -8.97
C SER A 5 -18.39 -11.58 -10.44
N ASN A 6 -18.65 -10.59 -11.27
CA ASN A 6 -18.26 -10.56 -12.68
C ASN A 6 -17.37 -9.35 -12.89
N GLU A 7 -16.14 -9.56 -13.31
CA GLU A 7 -15.18 -8.53 -13.66
C GLU A 7 -14.96 -8.57 -15.17
N GLU A 8 -15.09 -7.42 -15.82
CA GLU A 8 -14.84 -7.26 -17.24
C GLU A 8 -13.74 -6.24 -17.48
N GLU A 9 -12.82 -6.57 -18.37
CA GLU A 9 -11.79 -5.69 -18.87
C GLU A 9 -11.95 -5.55 -20.38
N LYS A 10 -12.39 -4.37 -20.82
CA LYS A 10 -12.67 -4.07 -22.23
C LYS A 10 -12.00 -2.76 -22.60
N PHE A 11 -11.05 -2.81 -23.50
CA PHE A 11 -10.44 -1.62 -24.06
C PHE A 11 -9.93 -1.85 -25.47
N ASP A 12 -9.83 -0.77 -26.20
CA ASP A 12 -9.14 -0.63 -27.46
C ASP A 12 -8.22 0.58 -27.35
N ILE A 13 -6.93 0.37 -27.51
CA ILE A 13 -5.96 1.46 -27.44
C ILE A 13 -5.35 1.57 -28.83
N LEU A 14 -5.66 2.68 -29.51
CA LEU A 14 -5.11 3.03 -30.79
C LEU A 14 -4.09 4.15 -30.60
N GLY A 15 -2.91 3.98 -31.18
CA GLY A 15 -1.85 4.97 -31.16
C GLY A 15 -1.10 5.02 -32.48
N GLN A 16 -0.32 6.06 -32.64
CA GLN A 16 0.67 6.19 -33.71
C GLN A 16 2.04 6.32 -33.10
N TYR A 17 3.04 5.78 -33.77
CA TYR A 17 4.44 5.98 -33.43
C TYR A 17 5.21 6.47 -34.65
N PHE A 18 6.31 7.17 -34.39
CA PHE A 18 7.18 7.71 -35.41
C PHE A 18 8.53 6.99 -35.35
N ILE A 19 8.99 6.50 -36.48
CA ILE A 19 10.35 6.01 -36.61
C ILE A 19 11.20 7.21 -36.98
N ASN A 20 12.07 7.60 -36.07
CA ASN A 20 12.93 8.78 -36.22
C ASN A 20 14.36 8.33 -36.55
N GLU A 21 15.00 9.08 -37.41
CA GLU A 21 16.46 9.08 -37.54
C GLU A 21 17.01 9.94 -36.43
N LEU A 22 17.92 9.38 -35.63
CA LEU A 22 18.55 10.09 -34.53
C LEU A 22 19.94 10.57 -34.93
N GLU A 23 20.36 11.74 -34.42
CA GLU A 23 21.74 12.17 -34.54
C GLU A 23 22.64 11.24 -33.71
N THR A 24 23.55 10.57 -34.37
CA THR A 24 24.48 9.58 -33.77
C THR A 24 25.88 10.13 -33.51
N ASP A 25 26.17 11.36 -33.95
CA ASP A 25 27.46 12.00 -33.73
C ASP A 25 27.55 12.58 -32.30
N PRO A 26 28.34 11.96 -31.38
CA PRO A 26 28.44 12.42 -30.01
C PRO A 26 29.14 13.77 -29.83
N SER A 27 29.72 14.31 -30.90
CA SER A 27 30.36 15.62 -30.87
C SER A 27 29.38 16.80 -31.11
N LYS A 28 28.13 16.51 -31.46
CA LYS A 28 27.09 17.51 -31.68
C LYS A 28 26.21 17.70 -30.45
N ASP A 29 25.75 18.94 -30.27
CA ASP A 29 24.83 19.29 -29.19
C ASP A 29 23.46 18.56 -29.31
N GLU A 30 23.09 18.17 -30.54
CA GLU A 30 21.85 17.45 -30.89
C GLU A 30 22.00 15.91 -30.78
N TYR A 31 23.09 15.38 -30.20
CA TYR A 31 23.30 13.94 -30.03
C TYR A 31 22.10 13.27 -29.33
N GLY A 32 21.50 12.28 -30.01
CA GLY A 32 20.30 11.59 -29.53
C GLY A 32 18.97 12.28 -29.86
N ASP A 33 19.00 13.47 -30.46
CA ASP A 33 17.80 14.16 -30.92
C ASP A 33 17.32 13.61 -32.29
N SER A 34 16.02 13.73 -32.54
CA SER A 34 15.42 13.33 -33.80
C SER A 34 15.76 14.31 -34.92
N ILE A 35 16.45 13.85 -35.98
CA ILE A 35 16.82 14.64 -37.15
C ILE A 35 15.71 14.61 -38.19
N SER A 36 15.09 13.45 -38.41
CA SER A 36 14.03 13.26 -39.39
C SER A 36 13.06 12.15 -38.99
N VAL A 37 11.87 12.16 -39.58
CA VAL A 37 10.88 11.09 -39.46
C VAL A 37 10.98 10.17 -40.66
N LEU A 38 11.42 8.93 -40.44
CA LEU A 38 11.57 7.91 -41.49
C LEU A 38 10.25 7.24 -41.83
N GLY A 39 9.34 7.12 -40.88
CA GLY A 39 8.04 6.49 -41.09
C GLY A 39 7.08 6.74 -39.93
N VAL A 40 5.80 6.50 -40.19
CA VAL A 40 4.71 6.59 -39.19
C VAL A 40 3.97 5.26 -39.19
N GLY A 41 4.01 4.57 -38.06
CA GLY A 41 3.28 3.33 -37.86
C GLY A 41 2.06 3.52 -36.94
N SER A 42 1.14 2.57 -37.01
CA SER A 42 0.00 2.50 -36.10
C SER A 42 0.13 1.31 -35.14
N TYR A 43 -0.48 1.46 -33.98
CA TYR A 43 -0.49 0.48 -32.93
C TYR A 43 -1.93 0.31 -32.44
N LEU A 44 -2.38 -0.93 -32.32
CA LEU A 44 -3.69 -1.27 -31.76
C LEU A 44 -3.55 -2.38 -30.72
N ASP A 45 -3.93 -2.09 -29.48
CA ASP A 45 -4.02 -3.08 -28.38
C ASP A 45 -5.51 -3.30 -28.05
N HIS A 46 -5.97 -4.54 -28.20
CA HIS A 46 -7.34 -4.96 -28.01
C HIS A 46 -7.46 -5.93 -26.85
N SER A 47 -8.40 -5.71 -25.95
CA SER A 47 -8.68 -6.64 -24.86
C SER A 47 -10.18 -6.78 -24.60
N ARG A 48 -10.61 -8.03 -24.43
CA ARG A 48 -11.98 -8.42 -24.05
C ARG A 48 -11.88 -9.58 -23.06
N ASN A 49 -11.60 -9.26 -21.82
CA ASN A 49 -11.41 -10.24 -20.77
C ASN A 49 -12.61 -10.25 -19.84
N GLN A 50 -12.97 -11.44 -19.35
CA GLN A 50 -14.07 -11.62 -18.41
C GLN A 50 -13.70 -12.66 -17.36
N LEU A 51 -13.78 -12.29 -16.09
CA LEU A 51 -13.59 -13.16 -14.95
C LEU A 51 -14.88 -13.25 -14.13
N ASN A 52 -15.46 -14.44 -14.07
CA ASN A 52 -16.58 -14.75 -13.19
C ASN A 52 -16.06 -15.50 -11.95
N SER A 53 -16.43 -15.07 -10.77
CA SER A 53 -16.07 -15.72 -9.54
C SER A 53 -17.28 -15.98 -8.66
N ASN A 54 -17.39 -17.21 -8.15
CA ASN A 54 -18.38 -17.62 -7.18
C ASN A 54 -17.66 -18.14 -5.93
N VAL A 55 -17.94 -17.54 -4.79
CA VAL A 55 -17.31 -17.87 -3.52
C VAL A 55 -18.37 -18.26 -2.50
N PHE A 56 -18.28 -19.47 -1.99
CA PHE A 56 -19.11 -19.97 -0.90
C PHE A 56 -18.26 -20.11 0.36
N THR A 57 -18.69 -19.50 1.45
CA THR A 57 -17.95 -19.53 2.73
C THR A 57 -18.86 -19.90 3.89
N VAL A 58 -18.40 -20.84 4.70
CA VAL A 58 -18.98 -21.19 6.00
C VAL A 58 -17.90 -21.00 7.07
N TYR A 59 -18.23 -20.33 8.15
CA TYR A 59 -17.30 -20.14 9.25
C TYR A 59 -18.00 -20.25 10.61
N HIS A 60 -17.22 -20.66 11.61
CA HIS A 60 -17.59 -20.66 13.01
C HIS A 60 -16.49 -20.01 13.83
N ASN A 61 -16.86 -19.08 14.71
CA ASN A 61 -15.94 -18.47 15.67
C ASN A 61 -16.51 -18.61 17.08
N GLY A 62 -15.61 -18.82 18.05
CA GLY A 62 -15.96 -18.89 19.44
C GLY A 62 -14.97 -18.13 20.30
N GLU A 63 -15.44 -17.66 21.44
CA GLU A 63 -14.63 -17.00 22.47
C GLU A 63 -15.00 -17.56 23.84
N LYS A 64 -13.97 -17.74 24.67
CA LYS A 64 -14.14 -18.14 26.06
C LYS A 64 -13.25 -17.29 26.95
N GLU A 65 -13.86 -16.53 27.83
CA GLU A 65 -13.17 -15.85 28.90
C GLU A 65 -12.98 -16.80 30.09
N PHE A 66 -11.74 -16.83 30.61
CA PHE A 66 -11.45 -17.61 31.82
C PHE A 66 -11.62 -16.72 33.05
N ARG A 67 -11.93 -17.38 34.18
CA ARG A 67 -12.05 -16.69 35.48
C ARG A 67 -10.76 -15.94 35.81
N LYS A 68 -10.91 -14.67 36.22
CA LYS A 68 -9.78 -13.81 36.63
C LYS A 68 -9.07 -14.44 37.82
N ARG A 69 -7.74 -14.49 37.74
CA ARG A 69 -6.88 -15.02 38.80
C ARG A 69 -6.16 -13.87 39.50
N TYR A 70 -6.32 -13.81 40.82
CA TYR A 70 -5.56 -12.86 41.66
C TYR A 70 -4.22 -13.50 42.00
N LEU A 71 -3.11 -12.76 41.75
CA LEU A 71 -1.75 -13.29 41.90
C LEU A 71 -1.07 -12.85 43.20
N ASP A 72 -1.67 -11.87 43.93
CA ASP A 72 -1.17 -11.41 45.22
C ASP A 72 -2.29 -11.30 46.24
N SER A 73 -1.89 -11.30 47.56
CA SER A 73 -2.81 -11.20 48.69
C SER A 73 -3.57 -9.85 48.73
N SER A 74 -3.01 -8.80 48.17
CA SER A 74 -3.64 -7.48 48.08
C SER A 74 -4.64 -7.35 46.92
N GLN A 75 -4.79 -8.41 46.12
CA GLN A 75 -5.64 -8.49 44.93
C GLN A 75 -5.33 -7.39 43.88
N ASN A 76 -4.14 -6.79 43.93
CA ASN A 76 -3.74 -5.74 43.03
C ASN A 76 -3.20 -6.27 41.69
N LYS A 77 -2.72 -7.50 41.65
CA LYS A 77 -2.24 -8.18 40.45
C LYS A 77 -3.27 -9.19 39.95
N ILE A 78 -3.78 -8.95 38.76
CA ILE A 78 -4.87 -9.73 38.15
C ILE A 78 -4.39 -10.27 36.81
N LEU A 79 -4.49 -11.60 36.67
CA LEU A 79 -4.31 -12.28 35.38
C LEU A 79 -5.68 -12.59 34.79
N SER A 80 -5.92 -12.12 33.56
CA SER A 80 -7.12 -12.40 32.78
C SER A 80 -6.69 -13.08 31.48
N ASN A 81 -7.33 -14.19 31.14
CA ASN A 81 -7.08 -14.91 29.91
C ASN A 81 -8.37 -15.06 29.12
N SER A 82 -8.28 -14.95 27.80
CA SER A 82 -9.35 -15.32 26.88
C SER A 82 -8.80 -16.16 25.74
N LEU A 83 -9.57 -17.13 25.31
CA LEU A 83 -9.28 -18.02 24.20
C LEU A 83 -10.28 -17.75 23.09
N LEU A 84 -9.76 -17.45 21.90
CA LEU A 84 -10.53 -17.33 20.67
C LEU A 84 -10.15 -18.46 19.73
N TRP A 85 -11.11 -19.02 19.03
CA TRP A 85 -10.89 -20.04 18.00
C TRP A 85 -11.86 -19.84 16.86
N GLY A 86 -11.50 -20.38 15.72
CA GLY A 86 -12.39 -20.38 14.57
C GLY A 86 -12.00 -21.42 13.55
N VAL A 87 -12.98 -21.83 12.79
CA VAL A 87 -12.84 -22.70 11.62
C VAL A 87 -13.59 -22.10 10.45
N GLN A 88 -13.04 -22.25 9.25
CA GLN A 88 -13.63 -21.74 8.03
C GLN A 88 -13.45 -22.76 6.91
N PHE A 89 -14.52 -22.97 6.19
CA PHE A 89 -14.56 -23.67 4.91
C PHE A 89 -14.90 -22.65 3.83
N GLN A 90 -14.14 -22.64 2.73
CA GLN A 90 -14.39 -21.79 1.57
C GLN A 90 -14.22 -22.60 0.29
N GLN A 91 -15.16 -22.43 -0.63
CA GLN A 91 -15.10 -22.99 -1.97
C GLN A 91 -15.15 -21.84 -2.98
N ASP A 92 -14.15 -21.79 -3.85
CA ASP A 92 -14.01 -20.81 -4.92
C ASP A 92 -14.19 -21.52 -6.28
N VAL A 93 -15.01 -20.93 -7.15
CA VAL A 93 -15.16 -21.36 -8.53
C VAL A 93 -14.95 -20.15 -9.43
N PHE A 94 -13.96 -20.23 -10.30
CA PHE A 94 -13.59 -19.19 -11.24
C PHE A 94 -13.78 -19.66 -12.68
N THR A 95 -14.27 -18.78 -13.54
CA THR A 95 -14.28 -18.96 -14.99
C THR A 95 -13.70 -17.70 -15.62
N ASP A 96 -12.62 -17.86 -16.35
CA ASP A 96 -11.82 -16.77 -16.94
C ASP A 96 -11.75 -16.94 -18.44
N ASN A 97 -12.18 -15.91 -19.17
CA ASN A 97 -12.10 -15.83 -20.62
C ASN A 97 -11.16 -14.67 -20.96
N ILE A 98 -10.11 -14.94 -21.70
CA ILE A 98 -9.13 -13.97 -22.17
C ILE A 98 -9.19 -13.94 -23.68
N ASN A 99 -9.27 -12.74 -24.22
CA ASN A 99 -9.16 -12.49 -25.66
C ASN A 99 -8.44 -11.16 -25.84
N GLU A 100 -7.14 -11.24 -26.06
CA GLU A 100 -6.24 -10.11 -26.22
C GLU A 100 -5.44 -10.26 -27.51
N TRP A 101 -5.24 -9.16 -28.22
CA TRP A 101 -4.34 -9.14 -29.35
C TRP A 101 -3.78 -7.75 -29.59
N LYS A 102 -2.60 -7.69 -30.18
CA LYS A 102 -1.90 -6.47 -30.58
C LYS A 102 -1.56 -6.54 -32.06
N ASN A 103 -1.81 -5.44 -32.74
CA ASN A 103 -1.37 -5.22 -34.10
C ASN A 103 -0.43 -4.02 -34.13
N ILE A 104 0.71 -4.17 -34.79
CA ILE A 104 1.67 -3.09 -35.03
C ILE A 104 1.85 -3.01 -36.53
N ASP A 105 1.53 -1.85 -37.11
CA ASP A 105 1.79 -1.57 -38.50
C ASP A 105 3.29 -1.30 -38.72
N SER A 106 3.85 -1.81 -39.79
CA SER A 106 5.28 -1.74 -40.11
C SER A 106 5.79 -0.35 -40.51
N ALA A 107 4.95 0.70 -40.49
CA ALA A 107 5.32 2.05 -40.86
C ALA A 107 5.96 2.18 -42.26
N GLY A 108 5.55 1.32 -43.21
CA GLY A 108 6.11 1.28 -44.55
C GLY A 108 7.33 0.37 -44.71
N TYR A 109 7.86 -0.18 -43.63
CA TYR A 109 8.86 -1.24 -43.70
C TYR A 109 8.14 -2.60 -43.89
N THR A 110 8.31 -3.26 -45.01
CA THR A 110 7.71 -4.56 -45.27
C THR A 110 8.34 -5.60 -44.35
N ILE A 111 7.64 -5.95 -43.28
CA ILE A 111 7.88 -7.22 -42.62
C ILE A 111 7.40 -8.26 -43.63
N ASN A 112 8.33 -9.09 -44.14
CA ASN A 112 8.10 -10.11 -45.18
C ASN A 112 6.74 -10.81 -45.02
N SER A 113 5.68 -10.24 -45.58
CA SER A 113 4.40 -10.92 -45.74
C SER A 113 4.42 -11.65 -47.06
N SER A 114 4.69 -12.93 -47.03
CA SER A 114 4.59 -13.78 -48.20
C SER A 114 3.15 -13.94 -48.71
N ASN A 115 2.14 -13.47 -47.95
CA ASN A 115 0.72 -13.49 -48.33
C ASN A 115 0.06 -12.20 -47.89
N SER A 116 -0.40 -11.41 -48.84
CA SER A 116 -1.08 -10.10 -48.61
C SER A 116 -2.48 -10.18 -48.01
N ASP A 117 -3.03 -11.40 -47.85
CA ASP A 117 -4.42 -11.61 -47.42
C ASP A 117 -4.56 -12.06 -45.96
N GLU A 118 -3.45 -12.27 -45.24
CA GLU A 118 -3.47 -12.66 -43.82
C GLU A 118 -3.01 -11.50 -42.93
N LEU A 119 -3.84 -11.14 -41.93
CA LEU A 119 -3.49 -10.18 -40.91
C LEU A 119 -2.53 -10.85 -39.90
N ASN A 120 -1.27 -10.47 -39.91
CA ASN A 120 -0.29 -10.97 -38.93
C ASN A 120 -0.38 -10.13 -37.66
N LEU A 121 -0.86 -10.75 -36.57
CA LEU A 121 -0.88 -10.13 -35.25
C LEU A 121 0.51 -10.22 -34.62
N PHE A 122 0.97 -9.11 -34.05
CA PHE A 122 2.20 -9.08 -33.28
C PHE A 122 2.10 -9.95 -32.02
N TYR A 123 0.92 -9.95 -31.39
CA TYR A 123 0.61 -10.73 -30.21
C TYR A 123 -0.85 -11.17 -30.25
N SER A 124 -1.12 -12.39 -29.84
CA SER A 124 -2.48 -12.90 -29.67
C SER A 124 -2.53 -13.88 -28.50
N LEU A 125 -3.42 -13.61 -27.55
CA LEU A 125 -3.70 -14.51 -26.43
C LEU A 125 -5.19 -14.78 -26.36
N LYS A 126 -5.56 -16.05 -26.53
CA LYS A 126 -6.94 -16.51 -26.37
C LYS A 126 -6.98 -17.70 -25.44
N SER A 127 -7.65 -17.55 -24.31
CA SER A 127 -7.70 -18.60 -23.29
C SER A 127 -9.07 -18.63 -22.63
N GLN A 128 -9.56 -19.85 -22.35
CA GLN A 128 -10.76 -20.08 -21.54
C GLN A 128 -10.42 -21.07 -20.45
N LEU A 129 -10.47 -20.64 -19.22
CA LEU A 129 -10.04 -21.40 -18.05
C LEU A 129 -11.15 -21.52 -17.02
N SER A 130 -11.17 -22.64 -16.33
CA SER A 130 -12.05 -22.86 -15.19
C SER A 130 -11.26 -23.48 -14.05
N LEU A 131 -11.43 -22.94 -12.84
CA LEU A 131 -10.72 -23.38 -11.66
C LEU A 131 -11.67 -23.53 -10.48
N LYS A 132 -11.59 -24.67 -9.81
CA LYS A 132 -12.27 -24.92 -8.55
C LYS A 132 -11.24 -25.13 -7.45
N ASN A 133 -11.32 -24.34 -6.38
CA ASN A 133 -10.45 -24.46 -5.23
C ASN A 133 -11.25 -24.56 -3.95
N THR A 134 -10.84 -25.43 -3.04
CA THR A 134 -11.42 -25.56 -1.71
C THR A 134 -10.37 -25.24 -0.67
N LYS A 135 -10.71 -24.36 0.27
CA LYS A 135 -9.81 -23.90 1.34
C LYS A 135 -10.42 -24.24 2.70
N TYR A 136 -9.60 -24.84 3.56
CA TYR A 136 -9.91 -25.09 4.96
C TYR A 136 -8.98 -24.24 5.80
N SER A 137 -9.49 -23.53 6.77
CA SER A 137 -8.63 -22.79 7.71
C SER A 137 -9.17 -22.87 9.13
N SER A 138 -8.25 -22.88 10.10
CA SER A 138 -8.59 -22.80 11.50
C SER A 138 -7.59 -21.91 12.23
N PHE A 139 -8.01 -21.35 13.35
CA PHE A 139 -7.12 -20.62 14.22
C PHE A 139 -7.47 -20.84 15.69
N ILE A 140 -6.44 -20.71 16.51
CA ILE A 140 -6.52 -20.63 17.96
C ILE A 140 -5.68 -19.44 18.41
N HIS A 141 -6.23 -18.60 19.25
CA HIS A 141 -5.58 -17.39 19.74
C HIS A 141 -5.85 -17.23 21.24
N MET A 142 -4.80 -17.00 22.00
CA MET A 142 -4.85 -16.74 23.42
C MET A 142 -4.44 -15.30 23.71
N ASN A 143 -5.28 -14.58 24.42
CA ASN A 143 -4.96 -13.28 24.98
C ASN A 143 -4.76 -13.43 26.49
N SER A 144 -3.60 -13.02 26.99
CA SER A 144 -3.24 -13.06 28.41
C SER A 144 -2.91 -11.65 28.90
N MET A 145 -3.72 -11.09 29.76
CA MET A 145 -3.55 -9.75 30.29
C MET A 145 -3.20 -9.78 31.76
N LEU A 146 -1.98 -9.33 32.09
CA LEU A 146 -1.54 -9.09 33.44
C LEU A 146 -1.75 -7.62 33.80
N SER A 147 -2.70 -7.36 34.67
CA SER A 147 -2.97 -6.01 35.20
C SER A 147 -2.41 -5.87 36.59
N ASN A 148 -1.73 -4.77 36.86
CA ASN A 148 -1.26 -4.41 38.19
C ASN A 148 -1.88 -3.06 38.58
N ASN A 149 -2.86 -3.09 39.46
CA ASN A 149 -3.61 -1.94 39.94
C ASN A 149 -3.14 -1.56 41.35
N ARG A 150 -2.61 -0.37 41.51
CA ARG A 150 -2.24 0.18 42.82
C ARG A 150 -3.21 1.32 43.14
N ARG A 151 -3.91 1.16 44.25
CA ARG A 151 -4.83 2.21 44.78
C ARG A 151 -4.07 3.18 45.69
N ASN A 152 -4.44 4.43 45.70
CA ASN A 152 -3.96 5.49 46.60
C ASN A 152 -2.42 5.56 46.67
N LYS A 153 -1.78 5.75 45.52
CA LYS A 153 -0.32 5.91 45.47
C LYS A 153 0.07 7.37 45.40
N ILE A 154 0.97 7.79 46.30
CA ILE A 154 1.65 9.09 46.23
C ILE A 154 2.66 9.00 45.06
N VAL A 155 2.57 9.91 44.10
CA VAL A 155 3.45 10.01 42.94
C VAL A 155 4.09 11.38 42.92
N SER A 156 5.42 11.43 42.83
CA SER A 156 6.18 12.65 42.70
C SER A 156 6.79 12.76 41.30
N VAL A 157 6.65 13.94 40.67
CA VAL A 157 7.23 14.24 39.34
C VAL A 157 8.15 15.47 39.51
N ASN A 158 9.42 15.29 39.14
CA ASN A 158 10.42 16.33 39.23
C ASN A 158 10.53 17.11 37.92
N ARG A 159 10.38 18.44 38.01
CA ARG A 159 10.69 19.34 36.90
C ARG A 159 12.19 19.64 36.93
N LYS A 160 12.88 19.27 35.84
CA LYS A 160 14.34 19.48 35.69
C LYS A 160 14.58 20.65 34.73
N ARG A 161 15.60 21.48 35.05
CA ARG A 161 16.12 22.50 34.15
C ARG A 161 17.62 22.33 33.99
N LYS A 162 18.12 22.55 32.77
CA LYS A 162 19.55 22.55 32.50
C LYS A 162 20.18 23.83 33.05
N VAL A 163 21.09 23.71 34.00
CA VAL A 163 21.85 24.79 34.58
C VAL A 163 23.33 24.39 34.54
N ASN A 164 24.18 25.18 33.85
CA ASN A 164 25.60 24.89 33.65
C ASN A 164 25.86 23.46 33.15
N ASP A 165 25.20 23.07 32.04
CA ASP A 165 25.23 21.76 31.44
C ASP A 165 24.77 20.56 32.29
N THR A 166 24.32 20.81 33.51
CA THR A 166 23.80 19.77 34.41
C THR A 166 22.30 19.89 34.58
N LEU A 167 21.58 18.80 34.55
CA LEU A 167 20.13 18.76 34.79
C LEU A 167 19.87 18.86 36.31
N LYS A 168 19.43 20.01 36.77
CA LYS A 168 19.02 20.24 38.19
C LYS A 168 17.51 20.15 38.34
N ILE A 169 17.05 19.56 39.45
CA ILE A 169 15.65 19.53 39.83
C ILE A 169 15.33 20.94 40.39
N ILE A 170 14.36 21.63 39.80
CA ILE A 170 13.92 22.95 40.23
C ILE A 170 12.61 22.90 41.00
N GLU A 171 11.74 21.95 40.71
CA GLU A 171 10.45 21.78 41.37
C GLU A 171 10.09 20.31 41.46
N THR A 172 9.42 19.92 42.55
CA THR A 172 8.87 18.58 42.73
C THR A 172 7.37 18.71 42.98
N PHE A 173 6.60 18.12 42.09
CA PHE A 173 5.14 18.05 42.24
C PHE A 173 4.79 16.68 42.80
N THR A 174 4.00 16.68 43.89
CA THR A 174 3.58 15.44 44.55
C THR A 174 2.06 15.44 44.64
N ASP A 175 1.45 14.33 44.24
CA ASP A 175 -0.01 14.17 44.29
C ASP A 175 -0.38 12.72 44.61
N THR A 176 -1.58 12.52 45.15
CA THR A 176 -2.10 11.18 45.47
C THR A 176 -2.99 10.70 44.36
N ILE A 177 -2.51 9.73 43.60
CA ILE A 177 -3.24 9.09 42.50
C ILE A 177 -4.13 7.99 43.05
N SER A 178 -5.45 8.16 42.95
CA SER A 178 -6.45 7.22 43.45
C SER A 178 -6.40 5.84 42.77
N SER A 179 -5.97 5.76 41.52
CA SER A 179 -5.84 4.52 40.79
C SER A 179 -4.68 4.56 39.77
N SER A 180 -3.77 3.62 39.84
CA SER A 180 -2.64 3.50 38.94
C SER A 180 -2.54 2.07 38.39
N ILE A 181 -2.89 1.89 37.14
CA ILE A 181 -2.91 0.59 36.46
C ILE A 181 -1.76 0.52 35.44
N SER A 182 -0.91 -0.51 35.53
CA SER A 182 -0.10 -0.94 34.41
C SER A 182 -0.64 -2.24 33.86
N ARG A 183 -0.51 -2.44 32.58
CA ARG A 183 -0.96 -3.66 31.91
C ARG A 183 0.15 -4.19 31.03
N LEU A 184 0.31 -5.51 31.06
CA LEU A 184 1.08 -6.26 30.10
C LEU A 184 0.10 -7.20 29.41
N VAL A 185 -0.03 -7.09 28.11
CA VAL A 185 -0.90 -7.94 27.30
C VAL A 185 -0.03 -8.77 26.39
N PHE A 186 -0.17 -10.07 26.47
CA PHE A 186 0.53 -11.02 25.63
C PHE A 186 -0.50 -11.79 24.80
N ASP A 187 -0.43 -11.57 23.49
CA ASP A 187 -1.26 -12.24 22.50
C ASP A 187 -0.41 -13.26 21.75
N TYR A 188 -0.88 -14.48 21.65
CA TYR A 188 -0.20 -15.52 20.89
C TYR A 188 -1.20 -16.48 20.29
N GLY A 189 -0.89 -16.96 19.11
CA GLY A 189 -1.79 -17.83 18.39
C GLY A 189 -1.15 -18.52 17.21
N LEU A 190 -1.89 -19.50 16.74
CA LEU A 190 -1.56 -20.28 15.56
C LEU A 190 -2.76 -20.28 14.63
N ARG A 191 -2.50 -20.00 13.36
CA ARG A 191 -3.46 -20.25 12.29
C ARG A 191 -2.92 -21.31 11.37
N THR A 192 -3.78 -22.22 10.94
CA THR A 192 -3.47 -23.24 9.94
C THR A 192 -4.43 -23.13 8.78
N GLY A 193 -3.99 -23.53 7.60
CA GLY A 193 -4.82 -23.58 6.40
C GLY A 193 -4.33 -24.66 5.46
N TYR A 194 -5.29 -25.19 4.70
CA TYR A 194 -5.06 -26.15 3.64
C TYR A 194 -5.81 -25.73 2.40
N THR A 195 -5.17 -25.81 1.23
CA THR A 195 -5.77 -25.50 -0.07
C THR A 195 -5.65 -26.73 -0.99
N THR A 196 -6.75 -27.08 -1.67
CA THR A 196 -6.81 -28.31 -2.46
C THR A 196 -6.13 -28.19 -3.81
N ILE A 197 -5.94 -26.98 -4.33
CA ILE A 197 -5.41 -26.76 -5.68
C ILE A 197 -3.94 -27.18 -5.79
N ASN A 198 -3.11 -26.76 -4.86
CA ASN A 198 -1.69 -27.07 -4.77
C ASN A 198 -1.36 -28.02 -3.61
N GLN A 199 -2.38 -28.53 -2.90
CA GLN A 199 -2.26 -29.44 -1.76
C GLN A 199 -1.36 -28.89 -0.62
N GLU A 200 -1.27 -27.55 -0.49
CA GLU A 200 -0.41 -26.92 0.47
C GLU A 200 -1.07 -26.81 1.85
N LEU A 201 -0.35 -27.27 2.88
CA LEU A 201 -0.68 -27.09 4.28
C LEU A 201 0.28 -26.08 4.88
N TYR A 202 -0.23 -25.07 5.58
CA TYR A 202 0.59 -24.04 6.19
C TYR A 202 0.21 -23.73 7.63
N PHE A 203 1.22 -23.24 8.39
CA PHE A 203 1.11 -22.85 9.79
C PHE A 203 1.65 -21.45 10.00
N THR A 204 0.87 -20.57 10.63
CA THR A 204 1.23 -19.17 10.85
C THR A 204 1.22 -18.81 12.33
N PRO A 205 2.28 -19.12 13.10
CA PRO A 205 2.42 -18.67 14.47
C PRO A 205 2.61 -17.15 14.53
N ARG A 206 1.97 -16.51 15.50
CA ARG A 206 2.04 -15.06 15.74
C ARG A 206 2.08 -14.78 17.23
N VAL A 207 2.87 -13.77 17.58
CA VAL A 207 2.96 -13.28 18.95
C VAL A 207 2.95 -11.76 18.96
N SER A 208 2.33 -11.18 19.99
CA SER A 208 2.46 -9.77 20.26
C SER A 208 2.52 -9.48 21.76
N LEU A 209 3.27 -8.45 22.11
CA LEU A 209 3.41 -7.96 23.46
C LEU A 209 3.04 -6.47 23.48
N SER A 210 2.06 -6.09 24.29
CA SER A 210 1.69 -4.71 24.53
C SER A 210 1.88 -4.35 25.99
N TYR A 211 2.66 -3.30 26.24
CA TYR A 211 2.93 -2.83 27.59
C TYR A 211 2.40 -1.41 27.79
N TYR A 212 1.65 -1.21 28.85
CA TYR A 212 1.09 0.08 29.27
C TYR A 212 1.76 0.51 30.57
N PRO A 213 2.88 1.28 30.50
CA PRO A 213 3.64 1.70 31.65
C PRO A 213 2.88 2.72 32.50
N ARG A 214 3.35 2.92 33.73
CA ARG A 214 2.93 3.99 34.63
C ARG A 214 3.82 5.20 34.41
N VAL A 215 3.49 6.04 33.43
CA VAL A 215 4.19 7.31 33.19
C VAL A 215 3.32 8.43 33.69
N TYR A 216 3.89 9.35 34.46
CA TYR A 216 3.19 10.50 35.05
C TYR A 216 3.79 11.80 34.52
N MET A 217 2.94 12.82 34.43
CA MET A 217 3.31 14.19 34.05
C MET A 217 2.57 15.19 34.92
N VAL A 218 3.05 16.43 34.95
CA VAL A 218 2.34 17.54 35.58
C VAL A 218 1.46 18.23 34.54
N GLN A 219 0.18 18.38 34.85
CA GLN A 219 -0.78 19.10 34.06
C GLN A 219 -1.59 20.00 34.96
N ASP A 220 -1.61 21.32 34.70
CA ASP A 220 -2.30 22.34 35.51
C ASP A 220 -1.97 22.26 37.01
N GLY A 221 -0.68 22.02 37.31
CA GLY A 221 -0.17 21.89 38.68
C GLY A 221 -0.48 20.57 39.37
N LYS A 222 -1.20 19.66 38.75
CA LYS A 222 -1.53 18.33 39.27
C LYS A 222 -0.75 17.24 38.55
N VAL A 223 -0.43 16.18 39.28
CA VAL A 223 0.19 14.99 38.70
C VAL A 223 -0.88 14.13 38.03
N THR A 224 -0.75 13.94 36.73
CA THR A 224 -1.65 13.12 35.92
C THR A 224 -0.91 11.97 35.28
N ARG A 225 -1.63 10.91 34.89
CA ARG A 225 -1.05 9.79 34.17
C ARG A 225 -1.02 10.10 32.67
N ARG A 226 0.15 9.90 32.04
CA ARG A 226 0.26 9.89 30.58
C ARG A 226 -0.07 8.50 30.03
N ASN A 227 -0.98 8.43 29.09
CA ASN A 227 -1.23 7.18 28.35
C ASN A 227 -0.09 6.94 27.36
N VAL A 228 0.66 5.86 27.62
CA VAL A 228 1.72 5.35 26.74
C VAL A 228 1.45 3.88 26.50
N LYS A 229 1.58 3.43 25.28
CA LYS A 229 1.52 2.01 24.87
C LYS A 229 2.79 1.71 24.10
N LEU A 230 3.52 0.68 24.53
CA LEU A 230 4.63 0.10 23.78
C LEU A 230 4.15 -1.22 23.17
N ARG A 231 4.53 -1.50 21.92
CA ARG A 231 4.13 -2.70 21.19
C ARG A 231 5.35 -3.38 20.58
N LEU A 232 5.36 -4.69 20.65
CA LEU A 232 6.27 -5.55 19.90
C LEU A 232 5.46 -6.70 19.34
N ALA A 233 5.56 -6.97 18.06
CA ALA A 233 4.86 -8.08 17.41
C ALA A 233 5.79 -8.79 16.43
N SER A 234 5.61 -10.11 16.32
CA SER A 234 6.31 -10.92 15.34
C SER A 234 5.45 -12.09 14.91
N GLY A 235 5.66 -12.59 13.70
CA GLY A 235 4.93 -13.73 13.20
C GLY A 235 5.28 -14.13 11.78
N LEU A 236 4.85 -15.34 11.46
CA LEU A 236 4.86 -15.89 10.10
C LEU A 236 3.49 -15.65 9.46
N TYR A 237 3.50 -15.28 8.19
CA TYR A 237 2.31 -15.03 7.39
C TYR A 237 2.42 -15.78 6.08
N TYR A 238 1.34 -16.46 5.71
CA TYR A 238 1.19 -17.15 4.45
C TYR A 238 -0.03 -16.57 3.73
N GLN A 239 0.14 -16.24 2.48
CA GLN A 239 -0.93 -15.80 1.61
C GLN A 239 -1.09 -16.79 0.46
N PRO A 240 -2.12 -17.67 0.53
CA PRO A 240 -2.44 -18.54 -0.60
C PRO A 240 -2.74 -17.73 -1.84
N PRO A 241 -2.32 -18.20 -3.02
CA PRO A 241 -2.57 -17.49 -4.27
C PRO A 241 -4.07 -17.29 -4.53
N PHE A 242 -4.44 -16.12 -5.09
CA PHE A 242 -5.74 -15.96 -5.70
C PHE A 242 -5.67 -16.32 -7.19
N TYR A 243 -6.83 -16.38 -7.83
CA TYR A 243 -6.96 -16.93 -9.17
C TYR A 243 -5.94 -16.36 -10.18
N ARG A 244 -5.78 -15.03 -10.23
CA ARG A 244 -4.87 -14.37 -11.18
C ARG A 244 -3.40 -14.73 -10.99
N GLU A 245 -3.00 -15.12 -9.78
CA GLU A 245 -1.62 -15.52 -9.46
C GLU A 245 -1.25 -16.91 -9.99
N PHE A 246 -2.24 -17.74 -10.37
CA PHE A 246 -2.00 -19.02 -11.02
C PHE A 246 -1.84 -18.92 -12.54
N ARG A 247 -2.18 -17.78 -13.13
CA ARG A 247 -2.20 -17.60 -14.58
C ARG A 247 -0.84 -17.10 -15.07
N THR A 248 -0.22 -17.87 -15.98
CA THR A 248 1.03 -17.50 -16.65
C THR A 248 0.80 -16.43 -17.73
N PHE A 249 1.88 -15.89 -18.28
CA PHE A 249 1.81 -14.91 -19.39
C PHE A 249 1.17 -15.52 -20.65
N GLU A 250 1.35 -16.84 -20.89
CA GLU A 250 0.77 -17.58 -22.01
C GLU A 250 -0.70 -17.94 -21.77
N GLY A 251 -1.30 -17.48 -20.69
CA GLY A 251 -2.71 -17.72 -20.37
C GLY A 251 -3.03 -19.14 -19.91
N GLN A 252 -2.03 -19.88 -19.43
CA GLN A 252 -2.20 -21.21 -18.83
C GLN A 252 -2.31 -21.10 -17.31
N LEU A 253 -2.83 -22.15 -16.65
CA LEU A 253 -2.85 -22.25 -15.20
C LEU A 253 -1.68 -23.08 -14.68
N ASN A 254 -0.82 -22.49 -13.87
CA ASN A 254 0.14 -23.20 -13.06
C ASN A 254 -0.44 -23.45 -11.66
N THR A 255 -1.02 -24.62 -11.45
CA THR A 255 -1.62 -25.00 -10.15
C THR A 255 -0.60 -25.32 -9.07
N ASN A 256 0.69 -25.37 -9.39
CA ASN A 256 1.77 -25.64 -8.44
C ASN A 256 2.26 -24.41 -7.69
N VAL A 257 1.74 -23.22 -8.01
CA VAL A 257 2.09 -21.99 -7.30
C VAL A 257 1.74 -22.11 -5.82
N LEU A 258 2.73 -21.89 -4.97
CA LEU A 258 2.62 -21.99 -3.51
C LEU A 258 2.18 -20.66 -2.90
N ALA A 259 1.75 -20.72 -1.64
CA ALA A 259 1.49 -19.53 -0.86
C ALA A 259 2.74 -18.67 -0.71
N GLN A 260 2.62 -17.38 -0.93
CA GLN A 260 3.67 -16.41 -0.63
C GLN A 260 3.87 -16.32 0.89
N LYS A 261 5.12 -16.28 1.34
CA LYS A 261 5.48 -16.38 2.75
C LYS A 261 6.19 -15.13 3.23
N SER A 262 5.95 -14.74 4.47
CA SER A 262 6.67 -13.63 5.07
C SER A 262 6.83 -13.79 6.58
N PHE A 263 7.98 -13.34 7.07
CA PHE A 263 8.26 -13.14 8.48
C PHE A 263 8.23 -11.64 8.78
N HIS A 264 7.47 -11.23 9.79
CA HIS A 264 7.37 -9.84 10.21
C HIS A 264 7.87 -9.67 11.64
N ILE A 265 8.54 -8.55 11.88
CA ILE A 265 8.82 -8.01 13.20
C ILE A 265 8.45 -6.53 13.21
N VAL A 266 7.69 -6.10 14.20
CA VAL A 266 7.14 -4.74 14.29
C VAL A 266 7.29 -4.26 15.73
N GLY A 267 7.89 -3.09 15.90
CA GLY A 267 7.99 -2.39 17.17
C GLY A 267 7.33 -1.01 17.09
N GLY A 268 6.54 -0.63 18.09
CA GLY A 268 5.86 0.66 18.02
C GLY A 268 5.49 1.24 19.38
N THR A 269 5.13 2.51 19.35
CA THR A 269 4.66 3.24 20.52
C THR A 269 3.49 4.15 20.17
N ASP A 270 2.51 4.22 21.07
CA ASP A 270 1.47 5.24 21.07
C ASP A 270 1.63 6.11 22.32
N ILE A 271 1.70 7.41 22.15
CA ILE A 271 1.85 8.39 23.23
C ILE A 271 0.71 9.37 23.13
N PHE A 272 -0.07 9.46 24.22
CA PHE A 272 -1.13 10.46 24.34
C PHE A 272 -0.64 11.60 25.20
N PHE A 273 -0.89 12.83 24.75
CA PHE A 273 -0.46 14.04 25.44
C PHE A 273 -1.43 15.21 25.19
N ASN A 274 -1.53 16.10 26.14
CA ASN A 274 -2.34 17.30 25.99
C ASN A 274 -1.45 18.46 25.54
N MET A 275 -1.93 19.22 24.57
CA MET A 275 -1.26 20.38 24.00
C MET A 275 -2.32 21.47 23.72
N TRP A 276 -1.97 22.73 23.88
CA TRP A 276 -2.82 23.88 23.56
C TRP A 276 -4.20 23.89 24.27
N LYS A 277 -4.31 23.31 25.47
CA LYS A 277 -5.56 23.25 26.26
C LYS A 277 -6.76 22.74 25.44
N ARG A 278 -6.52 21.69 24.60
CA ARG A 278 -7.57 21.04 23.82
C ARG A 278 -8.40 20.09 24.66
N ASP A 279 -9.67 19.87 24.24
CA ASP A 279 -10.62 19.00 24.95
C ASP A 279 -10.23 17.52 24.83
N SER A 280 -9.62 17.15 23.70
CA SER A 280 -9.12 15.79 23.45
C SER A 280 -7.59 15.75 23.44
N PRO A 281 -6.97 14.68 23.96
CA PRO A 281 -5.54 14.51 23.90
C PRO A 281 -5.07 14.26 22.46
N PHE A 282 -3.89 14.79 22.13
CA PHE A 282 -3.17 14.40 20.93
C PHE A 282 -2.66 12.97 21.07
N LYS A 283 -2.61 12.25 19.96
CA LYS A 283 -1.99 10.93 19.86
C LYS A 283 -0.83 10.98 18.87
N PHE A 284 0.36 10.69 19.36
CA PHE A 284 1.53 10.38 18.51
C PHE A 284 1.71 8.87 18.45
N SER A 285 1.90 8.35 17.24
CA SER A 285 2.16 6.93 16.98
C SER A 285 3.41 6.81 16.13
N ALA A 286 4.36 5.96 16.55
CA ALA A 286 5.53 5.62 15.77
C ALA A 286 5.64 4.10 15.69
N GLU A 287 5.94 3.58 14.50
CA GLU A 287 6.06 2.16 14.24
C GLU A 287 7.24 1.90 13.30
N LEU A 288 8.17 1.05 13.73
CA LEU A 288 9.28 0.53 12.95
C LEU A 288 8.98 -0.91 12.60
N PHE A 289 9.17 -1.28 11.35
CA PHE A 289 8.92 -2.65 10.89
C PHE A 289 10.03 -3.18 9.99
N TYR A 290 10.18 -4.50 10.02
CA TYR A 290 10.98 -5.28 9.08
C TYR A 290 10.18 -6.50 8.63
N LYS A 291 10.20 -6.79 7.32
CA LYS A 291 9.58 -7.95 6.68
C LYS A 291 10.59 -8.64 5.79
N ARG A 292 10.72 -9.95 5.94
CA ARG A 292 11.43 -10.82 5.00
C ARG A 292 10.39 -11.69 4.30
N MET A 293 10.48 -11.77 3.00
CA MET A 293 9.50 -12.47 2.16
C MET A 293 10.23 -13.46 1.26
N TRP A 294 9.58 -14.60 0.99
CA TRP A 294 10.10 -15.66 0.12
C TRP A 294 8.95 -16.43 -0.52
N ASP A 295 9.26 -17.24 -1.53
CA ASP A 295 8.30 -17.91 -2.38
C ASP A 295 7.32 -16.89 -2.99
N LEU A 296 7.83 -15.72 -3.39
CA LEU A 296 7.00 -14.68 -3.96
C LEU A 296 6.68 -14.98 -5.41
N ASN A 297 5.46 -14.68 -5.78
CA ASN A 297 5.01 -14.65 -7.16
C ASN A 297 5.17 -13.21 -7.69
N VAL A 298 6.17 -12.99 -8.51
CA VAL A 298 6.49 -11.69 -9.09
C VAL A 298 5.44 -11.30 -10.12
N PHE A 299 5.25 -10.02 -10.30
CA PHE A 299 4.30 -9.46 -11.25
C PHE A 299 4.87 -8.25 -11.98
N GLU A 300 4.37 -8.02 -13.17
CA GLU A 300 4.59 -6.81 -13.95
C GLU A 300 3.32 -5.96 -14.00
N VAL A 301 3.52 -4.64 -14.11
CA VAL A 301 2.44 -3.70 -14.34
C VAL A 301 2.46 -3.27 -15.81
N GLN A 302 1.54 -3.82 -16.59
CA GLN A 302 1.36 -3.48 -17.99
C GLN A 302 0.18 -2.52 -18.13
N ASN A 303 0.44 -1.25 -18.35
CA ASN A 303 -0.58 -0.19 -18.31
C ASN A 303 -1.28 -0.15 -16.93
N VAL A 304 -2.53 -0.58 -16.83
CA VAL A 304 -3.30 -0.69 -15.58
C VAL A 304 -3.48 -2.14 -15.12
N ARG A 305 -2.94 -3.09 -15.86
CA ARG A 305 -3.04 -4.53 -15.59
C ARG A 305 -1.86 -5.02 -14.79
N THR A 306 -2.11 -5.98 -13.90
CA THR A 306 -1.08 -6.73 -13.20
C THR A 306 -1.04 -8.14 -13.79
N ARG A 307 0.13 -8.55 -14.31
CA ARG A 307 0.39 -9.89 -14.82
C ARG A 307 1.42 -10.58 -13.95
N TYR A 308 1.13 -11.79 -13.54
CA TYR A 308 1.98 -12.59 -12.65
C TYR A 308 2.81 -13.58 -13.45
N TYR A 309 4.02 -13.86 -12.97
CA TYR A 309 4.87 -14.93 -13.54
C TYR A 309 4.33 -16.32 -13.22
N ALA A 310 3.39 -16.43 -12.30
CA ALA A 310 2.78 -17.67 -11.83
C ALA A 310 3.83 -18.71 -11.37
N ASN A 311 4.87 -18.24 -10.70
CA ASN A 311 5.91 -19.05 -10.08
C ASN A 311 6.23 -18.52 -8.67
N ASN A 312 7.14 -19.18 -7.95
CA ASN A 312 7.58 -18.75 -6.61
C ASN A 312 9.09 -18.45 -6.58
N ASP A 313 9.64 -17.98 -7.68
CA ASP A 313 11.09 -17.82 -7.89
C ASP A 313 11.60 -16.45 -7.43
N SER A 314 11.04 -15.90 -6.35
CA SER A 314 11.51 -14.63 -5.84
C SER A 314 11.51 -14.55 -4.31
N ARG A 315 12.42 -13.72 -3.81
CA ARG A 315 12.51 -13.32 -2.41
C ARG A 315 12.57 -11.80 -2.31
N ALA A 316 12.13 -11.26 -1.18
CA ALA A 316 12.11 -9.81 -0.98
C ALA A 316 12.30 -9.44 0.49
N PHE A 317 12.56 -8.17 0.72
CA PHE A 317 12.46 -7.57 2.04
C PHE A 317 11.75 -6.22 1.98
N ALA A 318 11.22 -5.79 3.11
CA ALA A 318 10.71 -4.45 3.30
C ALA A 318 11.02 -4.00 4.73
N TYR A 319 11.47 -2.77 4.89
CA TYR A 319 11.60 -2.12 6.18
C TYR A 319 11.18 -0.66 6.10
N GLY A 320 10.72 -0.13 7.20
CA GLY A 320 10.23 1.23 7.20
C GLY A 320 9.89 1.77 8.57
N LEU A 321 9.55 3.05 8.58
CA LEU A 321 9.14 3.80 9.75
C LEU A 321 7.86 4.57 9.42
N ASP A 322 6.81 4.33 10.19
CA ASP A 322 5.55 5.07 10.12
C ASP A 322 5.39 5.99 11.33
N LEU A 323 5.21 7.28 11.08
CA LEU A 323 4.95 8.30 12.07
C LEU A 323 3.58 8.91 11.83
N ASN A 324 2.76 8.99 12.87
CA ASN A 324 1.42 9.58 12.77
C ASN A 324 1.18 10.48 13.98
N ILE A 325 0.57 11.63 13.75
CA ILE A 325 0.07 12.52 14.80
C ILE A 325 -1.38 12.88 14.50
N TYR A 326 -2.24 12.65 15.49
CA TYR A 326 -3.67 12.95 15.45
C TYR A 326 -4.01 13.89 16.59
N GLY A 327 -4.93 14.80 16.36
CA GLY A 327 -5.43 15.65 17.43
C GLY A 327 -6.16 16.90 16.94
N GLN A 328 -6.62 17.68 17.89
CA GLN A 328 -7.29 18.95 17.63
C GLN A 328 -6.24 20.07 17.48
N PHE A 329 -5.58 20.14 16.33
CA PHE A 329 -4.68 21.26 16.02
C PHE A 329 -5.47 22.60 16.07
N ILE A 330 -6.72 22.54 15.63
CA ILE A 330 -7.70 23.61 15.77
C ILE A 330 -8.80 23.11 16.71
N LYS A 331 -9.28 23.97 17.63
CA LYS A 331 -10.21 23.58 18.68
C LYS A 331 -11.52 23.02 18.13
N GLY A 332 -11.87 21.81 18.58
CA GLY A 332 -13.13 21.15 18.23
C GLY A 332 -13.12 20.36 16.94
N ILE A 333 -11.98 20.34 16.18
CA ILE A 333 -11.87 19.59 14.94
C ILE A 333 -10.56 18.77 14.92
N GLU A 334 -10.69 17.49 14.62
CA GLU A 334 -9.56 16.57 14.54
C GLU A 334 -8.87 16.67 13.17
N SER A 335 -7.56 16.73 13.20
CA SER A 335 -6.68 16.73 12.05
C SER A 335 -5.60 15.68 12.23
N PHE A 336 -4.95 15.28 11.14
CA PHE A 336 -3.85 14.32 11.21
C PHE A 336 -2.72 14.66 10.24
N PHE A 337 -1.53 14.18 10.60
CA PHE A 337 -0.35 14.14 9.77
C PHE A 337 0.24 12.74 9.80
N LYS A 338 0.67 12.24 8.65
CA LYS A 338 1.32 10.94 8.49
C LYS A 338 2.59 11.11 7.69
N ILE A 339 3.65 10.42 8.12
CA ILE A 339 4.90 10.29 7.39
C ILE A 339 5.25 8.80 7.38
N GLY A 340 5.43 8.23 6.20
CA GLY A 340 5.90 6.87 6.00
C GLY A 340 7.23 6.89 5.26
N LEU A 341 8.20 6.14 5.77
CA LEU A 341 9.45 5.82 5.09
C LEU A 341 9.46 4.34 4.78
N LEU A 342 9.67 3.97 3.52
CA LEU A 342 9.66 2.58 3.07
C LEU A 342 10.84 2.33 2.15
N ASN A 343 11.53 1.21 2.36
CA ASN A 343 12.44 0.62 1.38
C ASN A 343 12.02 -0.84 1.19
N THR A 344 11.73 -1.23 -0.04
CA THR A 344 11.37 -2.61 -0.38
C THR A 344 12.00 -3.02 -1.69
N LYS A 345 12.67 -4.17 -1.66
CA LYS A 345 13.37 -4.73 -2.82
C LYS A 345 13.02 -6.20 -2.97
N GLU A 346 13.06 -6.68 -4.20
CA GLU A 346 12.91 -8.09 -4.54
C GLU A 346 14.06 -8.58 -5.40
N ASP A 347 14.28 -9.87 -5.37
CA ASP A 347 15.36 -10.57 -6.06
C ASP A 347 14.75 -11.81 -6.72
N LEU A 348 14.74 -11.84 -8.03
CA LEU A 348 14.36 -13.02 -8.81
C LEU A 348 15.52 -14.01 -8.74
N LEU A 349 15.19 -15.24 -8.38
CA LEU A 349 16.20 -16.28 -8.25
C LEU A 349 16.63 -16.75 -9.65
N ASN A 350 17.94 -16.78 -9.88
CA ASN A 350 18.56 -17.25 -11.11
C ASN A 350 18.29 -16.39 -12.36
N ASP A 351 17.85 -15.15 -12.19
CA ASP A 351 17.77 -14.23 -13.32
C ASP A 351 19.17 -13.73 -13.70
N SER A 352 19.39 -13.57 -14.99
CA SER A 352 20.62 -13.02 -15.53
C SER A 352 20.38 -12.44 -16.91
N TYR A 353 21.20 -11.51 -17.31
CA TYR A 353 21.22 -10.96 -18.66
C TYR A 353 22.66 -10.75 -19.14
N ILE A 354 22.87 -10.62 -20.44
CA ILE A 354 24.18 -10.45 -21.04
C ILE A 354 24.30 -9.01 -21.52
N ASN A 355 25.32 -8.30 -21.04
CA ASN A 355 25.76 -7.07 -21.65
C ASN A 355 26.81 -7.37 -22.69
N TYR A 356 26.66 -6.77 -23.86
CA TYR A 356 27.63 -6.84 -24.96
C TYR A 356 28.45 -5.54 -24.96
N TYR A 357 29.74 -5.63 -25.20
CA TYR A 357 30.66 -4.49 -25.17
C TYR A 357 31.38 -4.34 -26.48
N ASN A 358 31.61 -3.08 -26.91
CA ASN A 358 32.44 -2.74 -28.06
C ASN A 358 33.93 -2.67 -27.70
N SER A 359 34.78 -2.33 -28.68
CA SER A 359 36.23 -2.18 -28.49
C SER A 359 36.63 -1.09 -27.48
N ASN A 360 35.74 -0.13 -27.23
CA ASN A 360 35.94 0.97 -26.28
C ASN A 360 35.45 0.60 -24.85
N GLY A 361 34.89 -0.59 -24.65
CA GLY A 361 34.32 -1.02 -23.37
C GLY A 361 32.93 -0.42 -23.08
N GLU A 362 32.26 0.14 -24.07
CA GLU A 362 30.90 0.67 -23.97
C GLU A 362 29.87 -0.45 -24.20
N ILE A 363 28.72 -0.38 -23.48
CA ILE A 363 27.63 -1.34 -23.72
C ILE A 363 27.02 -1.07 -25.08
N VAL A 364 27.02 -2.08 -25.94
CA VAL A 364 26.46 -2.01 -27.28
C VAL A 364 24.94 -1.82 -27.19
N THR A 365 24.47 -0.67 -27.66
CA THR A 365 23.06 -0.31 -27.77
C THR A 365 22.77 0.17 -29.18
N PRO A 366 21.52 0.22 -29.65
CA PRO A 366 21.18 0.78 -30.96
C PRO A 366 21.59 2.24 -31.17
N TYR A 367 22.01 2.94 -30.13
CA TYR A 367 22.25 4.39 -30.12
C TYR A 367 23.75 4.75 -30.07
N ILE A 368 24.65 3.77 -30.04
CA ILE A 368 26.11 4.05 -30.09
C ILE A 368 26.65 3.84 -31.49
N GLU A 369 27.71 4.58 -31.83
CA GLU A 369 28.34 4.55 -33.14
C GLU A 369 29.02 3.20 -33.44
N ASP A 370 29.81 2.69 -32.49
CA ASP A 370 30.50 1.39 -32.62
C ASP A 370 29.64 0.26 -32.03
N GLN A 371 28.86 -0.38 -32.90
CA GLN A 371 28.00 -1.53 -32.53
C GLN A 371 28.68 -2.89 -32.68
N VAL A 372 29.99 -2.91 -32.93
CA VAL A 372 30.74 -4.17 -33.07
C VAL A 372 30.98 -4.78 -31.69
N VAL A 373 30.37 -5.93 -31.44
CA VAL A 373 30.55 -6.67 -30.19
C VAL A 373 31.91 -7.35 -30.19
N VAL A 374 32.76 -7.03 -29.20
CA VAL A 374 34.06 -7.66 -28.97
C VAL A 374 34.13 -8.45 -27.68
N ASP A 375 33.27 -8.14 -26.71
CA ASP A 375 33.22 -8.83 -25.42
C ASP A 375 31.78 -8.92 -24.90
N SER A 376 31.54 -9.81 -23.93
CA SER A 376 30.25 -9.94 -23.27
C SER A 376 30.42 -10.34 -21.80
N ALA A 377 29.54 -9.84 -20.95
CA ALA A 377 29.50 -10.20 -19.53
C ALA A 377 28.08 -10.58 -19.10
N THR A 378 27.96 -11.67 -18.36
CA THR A 378 26.70 -12.06 -17.73
C THR A 378 26.55 -11.27 -16.43
N ILE A 379 25.42 -10.56 -16.31
CA ILE A 379 25.07 -9.74 -15.15
C ILE A 379 23.95 -10.42 -14.38
N TYR A 380 24.08 -10.45 -13.08
CA TYR A 380 23.06 -10.91 -12.15
C TYR A 380 22.46 -9.70 -11.42
N PRO A 381 21.19 -9.32 -11.64
CA PRO A 381 20.63 -8.09 -11.11
C PRO A 381 20.58 -8.03 -9.59
N GLY A 382 20.31 -9.16 -8.94
CA GLY A 382 20.12 -9.24 -7.49
C GLY A 382 18.91 -8.44 -7.00
N TYR A 383 19.04 -7.76 -5.86
CA TYR A 383 17.93 -7.01 -5.29
C TYR A 383 17.65 -5.71 -6.03
N ILE A 384 16.49 -5.63 -6.65
CA ILE A 384 15.95 -4.47 -7.36
C ILE A 384 14.75 -3.85 -6.59
N PRO A 385 14.42 -2.57 -6.80
CA PRO A 385 13.23 -1.97 -6.19
C PRO A 385 11.94 -2.68 -6.64
N ARG A 386 11.04 -2.95 -5.70
CA ARG A 386 9.71 -3.48 -6.03
C ARG A 386 8.84 -2.37 -6.64
N PRO A 387 7.81 -2.71 -7.46
CA PRO A 387 6.90 -1.72 -8.04
C PRO A 387 6.22 -0.81 -7.01
N THR A 388 6.17 -1.21 -5.75
CA THR A 388 5.60 -0.46 -4.62
C THR A 388 6.63 0.29 -3.78
N ASP A 389 7.90 0.33 -4.18
CA ASP A 389 8.98 0.98 -3.44
C ASP A 389 8.85 2.51 -3.51
N GLN A 390 8.21 3.09 -2.52
CA GLN A 390 8.02 4.53 -2.35
C GLN A 390 8.75 5.01 -1.09
N LEU A 391 9.93 5.62 -1.27
CA LEU A 391 10.83 5.96 -0.17
C LEU A 391 10.19 6.87 0.89
N LEU A 392 9.44 7.88 0.46
CA LEU A 392 8.76 8.82 1.34
C LEU A 392 7.30 8.98 0.91
N ASN A 393 6.42 8.84 1.87
CA ASN A 393 5.00 9.11 1.75
C ASN A 393 4.58 10.08 2.86
N PHE A 394 3.92 11.17 2.49
CA PHE A 394 3.39 12.15 3.42
C PHE A 394 1.92 12.40 3.15
N GLY A 395 1.10 12.42 4.19
CA GLY A 395 -0.31 12.77 4.13
C GLY A 395 -0.73 13.65 5.28
N ALA A 396 -1.54 14.67 4.99
CA ALA A 396 -2.13 15.53 6.00
C ALA A 396 -3.59 15.81 5.68
N LEU A 397 -4.42 15.86 6.71
CA LEU A 397 -5.76 16.40 6.65
C LEU A 397 -5.89 17.44 7.76
N ILE A 398 -6.13 18.67 7.38
CA ILE A 398 -6.37 19.80 8.28
C ILE A 398 -7.81 20.22 8.08
N GLN A 399 -8.54 20.30 9.18
CA GLN A 399 -9.91 20.78 9.16
C GLN A 399 -10.04 21.97 10.12
N ASP A 400 -10.87 22.95 9.74
CA ASP A 400 -11.17 24.11 10.56
C ASP A 400 -12.61 24.59 10.35
N ARG A 401 -13.16 25.24 11.38
CA ARG A 401 -14.37 26.04 11.24
C ARG A 401 -13.96 27.47 10.87
N MET A 402 -14.67 28.04 9.91
CA MET A 402 -14.37 29.39 9.45
C MET A 402 -14.56 30.39 10.61
N PRO A 403 -13.54 31.17 10.99
CA PRO A 403 -13.65 32.15 12.05
C PRO A 403 -14.80 33.15 11.80
N GLY A 404 -15.70 33.33 12.77
CA GLY A 404 -16.90 34.15 12.63
C GLY A 404 -18.07 33.51 11.89
N TYR A 405 -17.87 32.35 11.25
CA TYR A 405 -18.88 31.60 10.51
C TYR A 405 -18.81 30.12 10.87
N GLU A 406 -19.02 29.78 12.12
CA GLU A 406 -18.83 28.42 12.66
C GLU A 406 -19.71 27.33 12.01
N SER A 407 -20.73 27.73 11.22
CA SER A 407 -21.52 26.82 10.39
C SER A 407 -20.76 26.30 9.17
N TYR A 408 -19.65 26.93 8.81
CA TYR A 408 -18.77 26.48 7.73
C TYR A 408 -17.58 25.72 8.29
N THR A 409 -17.32 24.54 7.73
CA THR A 409 -16.10 23.77 7.97
C THR A 409 -15.30 23.71 6.69
N VAL A 410 -14.04 24.10 6.74
CA VAL A 410 -13.08 23.97 5.64
C VAL A 410 -12.16 22.82 5.95
N GLN A 411 -11.85 22.01 4.93
CA GLN A 411 -10.88 20.93 5.02
C GLN A 411 -9.85 21.06 3.91
N LEU A 412 -8.59 20.85 4.26
CA LEU A 412 -7.46 20.83 3.34
C LEU A 412 -6.77 19.49 3.46
N GLY A 413 -6.81 18.72 2.38
CA GLY A 413 -6.09 17.45 2.22
C GLY A 413 -4.79 17.69 1.46
N PHE A 414 -3.73 17.06 1.92
CA PHE A 414 -2.42 17.11 1.30
C PHE A 414 -1.84 15.70 1.18
N GLN A 415 -1.35 15.34 0.01
CA GLN A 415 -0.69 14.06 -0.24
C GLN A 415 0.56 14.28 -1.08
N PHE A 416 1.64 13.64 -0.66
CA PHE A 416 2.92 13.64 -1.35
C PHE A 416 3.51 12.23 -1.30
N GLY A 417 4.15 11.80 -2.39
CA GLY A 417 4.90 10.54 -2.44
C GLY A 417 6.04 10.65 -3.42
N THR A 418 7.19 10.11 -3.05
CA THR A 418 8.33 9.99 -3.98
C THR A 418 7.96 9.10 -5.17
N PRO A 419 8.62 9.23 -6.31
CA PRO A 419 8.34 8.45 -7.51
C PRO A 419 8.42 6.94 -7.27
N LEU A 420 7.46 6.20 -7.80
CA LEU A 420 7.47 4.74 -7.84
C LEU A 420 8.38 4.23 -8.98
N PRO A 421 9.01 3.05 -8.82
CA PRO A 421 9.71 2.38 -9.91
C PRO A 421 8.74 1.97 -11.03
N PHE A 422 9.24 1.96 -12.25
CA PHE A 422 8.56 1.41 -13.41
C PHE A 422 9.59 0.88 -14.41
N GLY A 423 9.18 0.03 -15.35
CA GLY A 423 10.03 -0.48 -16.41
C GLY A 423 9.19 -0.98 -17.58
N PRO A 424 9.81 -1.24 -18.75
CA PRO A 424 9.13 -1.86 -19.87
C PRO A 424 8.74 -3.30 -19.51
N PRO A 425 7.56 -3.77 -19.97
CA PRO A 425 7.13 -5.13 -19.79
C PRO A 425 7.94 -6.10 -20.68
N ASP A 426 7.79 -7.39 -20.38
CA ASP A 426 8.36 -8.50 -21.18
C ASP A 426 9.89 -8.43 -21.31
N GLN A 427 10.58 -7.81 -20.34
CA GLN A 427 12.04 -7.80 -20.26
C GLN A 427 12.51 -9.05 -19.53
N GLU A 428 13.58 -9.68 -20.04
CA GLU A 428 14.19 -10.86 -19.41
C GLU A 428 14.75 -10.60 -18.02
N HIS A 429 14.90 -9.32 -17.64
CA HIS A 429 15.48 -8.90 -16.38
C HIS A 429 14.95 -7.53 -15.94
N TYR A 430 14.82 -7.35 -14.65
CA TYR A 430 14.30 -6.14 -13.99
C TYR A 430 15.34 -5.03 -13.79
N LYS A 431 16.53 -5.12 -14.41
CA LYS A 431 17.62 -4.16 -14.18
C LYS A 431 17.24 -2.72 -14.47
N ASP A 432 16.35 -2.51 -15.44
CA ASP A 432 16.00 -1.21 -15.98
C ASP A 432 14.79 -0.59 -15.28
N THR A 433 14.68 -0.78 -13.95
CA THR A 433 13.67 -0.10 -13.18
C THR A 433 13.94 1.40 -13.15
N LEU A 434 13.12 2.13 -13.89
CA LEU A 434 13.17 3.58 -13.98
C LEU A 434 12.35 4.20 -12.85
N ARG A 435 12.57 5.50 -12.60
CA ARG A 435 11.71 6.28 -11.71
C ARG A 435 11.17 7.49 -12.43
N ASN A 436 9.89 7.81 -12.21
CA ASN A 436 9.32 9.02 -12.75
C ASN A 436 10.12 10.24 -12.26
N ALA A 437 10.31 11.24 -13.13
CA ALA A 437 10.97 12.48 -12.74
C ALA A 437 10.14 13.28 -11.72
N GLN A 438 8.82 13.17 -11.79
CA GLN A 438 7.90 13.92 -10.93
C GLN A 438 7.34 13.04 -9.80
N PRO A 439 7.34 13.53 -8.55
CA PRO A 439 6.68 12.87 -7.45
C PRO A 439 5.15 12.98 -7.58
N TYR A 440 4.44 12.10 -6.88
CA TYR A 440 3.01 12.26 -6.66
C TYR A 440 2.74 13.43 -5.73
N PHE A 441 1.89 14.34 -6.15
CA PHE A 441 1.50 15.49 -5.35
C PHE A 441 0.04 15.85 -5.57
N ARG A 442 -0.73 15.96 -4.49
CA ARG A 442 -2.15 16.30 -4.57
C ARG A 442 -2.58 17.16 -3.39
N VAL A 443 -3.34 18.19 -3.70
CA VAL A 443 -4.01 19.05 -2.71
C VAL A 443 -5.50 18.99 -3.00
N ASP A 444 -6.29 18.70 -1.96
CA ASP A 444 -7.75 18.68 -2.00
C ASP A 444 -8.30 19.75 -1.06
N LEU A 445 -9.31 20.47 -1.53
CA LEU A 445 -10.01 21.47 -0.73
C LEU A 445 -11.47 21.09 -0.62
N GLY A 446 -12.03 21.13 0.59
CA GLY A 446 -13.44 20.93 0.84
C GLY A 446 -14.02 22.03 1.70
N MET A 447 -15.25 22.40 1.45
CA MET A 447 -16.03 23.32 2.28
C MET A 447 -17.40 22.73 2.53
N SER A 448 -17.80 22.64 3.79
CA SER A 448 -19.10 22.11 4.21
C SER A 448 -19.88 23.17 4.98
N TYR A 449 -21.15 23.28 4.69
CA TYR A 449 -22.09 24.14 5.42
C TYR A 449 -23.10 23.30 6.20
N ASP A 450 -23.13 23.51 7.52
CA ASP A 450 -24.07 22.84 8.43
C ASP A 450 -25.38 23.65 8.48
N LEU A 451 -26.44 23.09 7.89
CA LEU A 451 -27.77 23.71 7.79
C LEU A 451 -28.47 23.81 9.16
N LEU A 452 -28.09 22.95 10.11
CA LEU A 452 -28.68 22.91 11.45
C LEU A 452 -27.96 23.81 12.47
N TYR A 453 -26.74 24.28 12.16
CA TYR A 453 -25.88 24.98 13.12
C TYR A 453 -26.50 26.28 13.66
N LYS A 454 -27.03 27.17 12.80
CA LYS A 454 -27.58 28.48 13.19
C LYS A 454 -28.93 28.39 13.89
N ASN A 455 -29.66 27.31 13.74
CA ASN A 455 -31.02 27.17 14.25
C ASN A 455 -31.10 26.20 15.44
N LYS A 456 -30.00 25.98 16.15
CA LYS A 456 -30.03 25.14 17.37
C LYS A 456 -31.07 25.64 18.34
N GLY A 457 -32.11 24.83 18.58
CA GLY A 457 -33.22 25.16 19.52
C GLY A 457 -34.42 25.88 18.89
N LYS A 458 -34.46 26.10 17.57
CA LYS A 458 -35.66 26.57 16.85
C LYS A 458 -36.27 25.42 16.05
N SER A 459 -37.56 25.15 16.30
CA SER A 459 -38.32 24.19 15.50
C SER A 459 -38.45 24.71 14.06
N ASN A 460 -37.94 23.96 13.10
CA ASN A 460 -38.24 24.09 11.68
C ASN A 460 -38.15 22.72 11.01
N PHE A 461 -38.65 22.59 9.80
CA PHE A 461 -38.73 21.32 9.07
C PHE A 461 -37.40 20.52 9.07
N LEU A 462 -36.24 21.18 8.97
CA LEU A 462 -34.93 20.52 8.99
C LEU A 462 -34.57 19.99 10.37
N HIS A 463 -34.79 20.77 11.44
CA HIS A 463 -34.49 20.34 12.80
C HIS A 463 -35.44 19.26 13.33
N ASP A 464 -36.69 19.27 12.85
CA ASP A 464 -37.71 18.32 13.33
C ASP A 464 -37.55 16.94 12.66
N ASN A 465 -36.93 16.88 11.48
CA ASN A 465 -36.82 15.65 10.69
C ASN A 465 -35.38 15.12 10.52
N PHE A 466 -34.35 15.92 10.78
CA PHE A 466 -32.96 15.51 10.55
C PHE A 466 -32.09 15.74 11.77
N THR A 467 -31.23 14.75 12.07
CA THR A 467 -30.20 14.84 13.12
C THR A 467 -28.92 15.49 12.60
N ASP A 468 -28.66 15.41 11.29
CA ASP A 468 -27.53 16.06 10.62
C ASP A 468 -27.96 16.46 9.19
N ALA A 469 -27.67 17.70 8.79
CA ALA A 469 -27.98 18.20 7.46
C ALA A 469 -26.85 19.13 6.99
N LYS A 470 -26.09 18.69 5.97
CA LYS A 470 -24.92 19.41 5.45
C LYS A 470 -24.89 19.43 3.92
N ILE A 471 -24.39 20.53 3.39
CA ILE A 471 -24.00 20.65 1.99
C ILE A 471 -22.48 20.79 1.96
N SER A 472 -21.81 19.99 1.13
CA SER A 472 -20.35 20.05 0.98
C SER A 472 -19.97 20.22 -0.48
N LEU A 473 -19.08 21.14 -0.74
CA LEU A 473 -18.38 21.31 -2.03
C LEU A 473 -16.93 20.87 -1.84
N GLU A 474 -16.48 19.95 -2.66
CA GLU A 474 -15.11 19.43 -2.63
C GLU A 474 -14.45 19.63 -3.99
N VAL A 475 -13.20 20.06 -3.97
CA VAL A 475 -12.35 20.18 -5.16
C VAL A 475 -11.16 19.26 -4.95
N PHE A 476 -11.13 18.15 -5.69
CA PHE A 476 -10.02 17.22 -5.69
C PHE A 476 -8.97 17.68 -6.69
N ASN A 477 -7.69 17.46 -6.34
CA ASN A 477 -6.55 17.91 -7.13
C ASN A 477 -6.65 19.42 -7.49
N LEU A 478 -6.77 20.26 -6.47
CA LEU A 478 -6.96 21.71 -6.58
C LEU A 478 -5.93 22.37 -7.51
N LEU A 479 -4.69 21.92 -7.46
CA LEU A 479 -3.58 22.46 -8.25
C LEU A 479 -3.57 21.95 -9.70
N GLY A 480 -4.38 20.93 -10.02
CA GLY A 480 -4.46 20.37 -11.38
C GLY A 480 -3.19 19.64 -11.82
N ILE A 481 -2.45 19.06 -10.89
CA ILE A 481 -1.20 18.35 -11.20
C ILE A 481 -1.51 17.02 -11.88
N ASN A 482 -0.81 16.75 -12.97
CA ASN A 482 -0.90 15.50 -13.73
C ASN A 482 -0.08 14.41 -13.03
N ASN A 483 -0.69 13.73 -12.06
CA ASN A 483 -0.06 12.61 -11.37
C ASN A 483 -0.10 11.35 -12.24
N VAL A 484 1.05 10.74 -12.47
CA VAL A 484 1.17 9.50 -13.24
C VAL A 484 0.66 8.32 -12.41
N LEU A 485 -0.32 7.58 -12.94
CA LEU A 485 -0.83 6.34 -12.37
C LEU A 485 -0.01 5.13 -12.83
N SER A 486 0.22 5.04 -14.13
CA SER A 486 0.90 3.93 -14.80
C SER A 486 1.52 4.40 -16.10
N LYS A 487 2.30 3.54 -16.72
CA LYS A 487 2.87 3.74 -18.05
C LYS A 487 2.27 2.73 -19.00
N GLN A 488 1.83 3.20 -20.15
CA GLN A 488 1.57 2.33 -21.30
C GLN A 488 2.83 2.24 -22.13
N TRP A 489 3.22 1.04 -22.45
CA TRP A 489 4.38 0.79 -23.28
C TRP A 489 3.96 0.43 -24.69
N ILE A 490 4.58 1.05 -25.66
CA ILE A 490 4.44 0.76 -27.09
C ILE A 490 5.81 0.32 -27.57
N GLN A 491 5.87 -0.79 -28.28
CA GLN A 491 7.06 -1.27 -28.93
C GLN A 491 6.93 -1.02 -30.44
N ASP A 492 7.95 -0.45 -31.06
CA ASP A 492 8.00 -0.29 -32.50
C ASP A 492 8.48 -1.58 -33.20
N VAL A 493 8.53 -1.55 -34.54
CA VAL A 493 8.97 -2.70 -35.33
C VAL A 493 10.46 -3.07 -35.12
N ASN A 494 11.26 -2.14 -34.58
CA ASN A 494 12.67 -2.34 -34.26
C ASN A 494 12.91 -2.88 -32.85
N GLY A 495 11.83 -3.06 -32.06
CA GLY A 495 11.91 -3.49 -30.68
C GLY A 495 12.12 -2.38 -29.66
N THR A 496 12.11 -1.12 -30.07
CA THR A 496 12.28 0.03 -29.16
C THR A 496 11.00 0.31 -28.36
N PHE A 497 11.13 0.44 -27.05
CA PHE A 497 10.00 0.73 -26.18
C PHE A 497 9.82 2.23 -25.93
N TYR A 498 8.59 2.71 -26.12
CA TYR A 498 8.15 4.05 -25.79
C TYR A 498 7.15 4.01 -24.65
N SER A 499 7.31 4.89 -23.66
CA SER A 499 6.39 4.95 -22.51
C SER A 499 5.45 6.13 -22.61
N ILE A 500 4.14 5.88 -22.57
CA ILE A 500 3.10 6.91 -22.54
C ILE A 500 2.51 6.94 -21.13
N PRO A 501 2.57 8.08 -20.41
CA PRO A 501 2.03 8.16 -19.06
C PRO A 501 0.50 8.19 -19.08
N ASN A 502 -0.12 7.37 -18.24
CA ASN A 502 -1.52 7.47 -17.87
C ASN A 502 -1.65 8.30 -16.61
N PHE A 503 -2.40 9.37 -16.69
CA PHE A 503 -2.59 10.27 -15.57
C PHE A 503 -3.82 9.92 -14.77
N LEU A 504 -3.74 10.10 -13.45
CA LEU A 504 -4.90 10.14 -12.58
C LEU A 504 -5.83 11.30 -12.98
N THR A 505 -7.08 11.22 -12.54
CA THR A 505 -8.08 12.27 -12.82
C THR A 505 -7.53 13.65 -12.47
N GLN A 506 -7.71 14.58 -13.38
CA GLN A 506 -7.43 16.00 -13.22
C GLN A 506 -8.30 16.62 -12.13
N ARG A 507 -8.36 17.95 -12.05
CA ARG A 507 -9.22 18.65 -11.11
C ARG A 507 -10.67 18.20 -11.23
N ARG A 508 -11.25 17.80 -10.09
CA ARG A 508 -12.62 17.28 -10.02
C ARG A 508 -13.42 18.01 -8.96
N PHE A 509 -14.62 18.44 -9.33
CA PHE A 509 -15.58 19.04 -8.41
C PHE A 509 -16.59 18.00 -7.97
N ASN A 510 -16.92 18.01 -6.69
CA ASN A 510 -17.89 17.10 -6.09
C ASN A 510 -18.82 17.90 -5.17
N LEU A 511 -20.13 17.78 -5.38
CA LEU A 511 -21.17 18.35 -4.53
C LEU A 511 -21.89 17.22 -3.78
N LYS A 512 -21.93 17.32 -2.44
CA LYS A 512 -22.56 16.34 -1.57
C LYS A 512 -23.69 16.97 -0.76
N PHE A 513 -24.77 16.25 -0.64
CA PHE A 513 -25.84 16.51 0.32
C PHE A 513 -25.86 15.37 1.33
N ILE A 514 -25.72 15.69 2.61
CA ILE A 514 -25.72 14.71 3.70
C ILE A 514 -26.92 15.03 4.56
N LEU A 515 -27.87 14.09 4.61
CA LEU A 515 -29.07 14.15 5.46
C LEU A 515 -29.12 12.87 6.29
N ARG A 516 -29.24 13.03 7.62
CA ARG A 516 -29.44 11.92 8.56
C ARG A 516 -30.73 12.13 9.31
N PHE A 517 -31.55 11.13 9.31
CA PHE A 517 -32.84 11.08 10.01
C PHE A 517 -32.66 10.66 11.47
#